data_5c5c30797acffe494b854dc6a635d96d
#
_entry.id   5c5c30797acffe494b854dc6a635d96d
#
_cell.length_a   1.000
_cell.length_b   1.000
_cell.length_c   1.000
_cell.angle_alpha   90.00
_cell.angle_beta   90.00
_cell.angle_gamma   90.00
#
_symmetry.space_group_name_H-M   'P 1'
#
loop_
_entity.id
_entity.type
_entity.pdbx_description
1 polymer ?
#
loop_
_entity_poly.entity_id
_entity_poly.type
_entity_poly.pdbx_seq_one_letter_code
_entity_poly.pdbx_strand_id
1 'polypeptide(L)'
;MTSATEDGTAVERRPRRAFDTGRWVGITGVALALVGIGVVLRQPATVLVGAMGVGYALYARVGEAGTAELAVSRAVSDERPDPGDEVQVSLRARNVGDRPCFDLRLVDGVPAALEVTDGPARVATALRPGASVSLEYTVRAARGDHQWETIRAVTRNPAGSRERLTEIETPTRLACTPELSAGGDLPLRGLTTVSHGRVSTDIGGSGVEFYATREYRRGDPLKRVDWNRRARTGELATLDLREERAATVVLLIDARSEAYVAPEPSADTAVEASVEAAGQAFAALLATGDRVGIAAIGPHDCWLPPGVGTEHAVRGRETLATDHALAPTPPEESFYPSLWLRRFRRRIPADAQVLLFSPLNDRYPASIARRLDAYGHLVTVLSPDATATGSSADAEGPGTASEQGDGVGAGQRLVALERDERLRDLRAAGIRVLEWGDRSFPAAVANAGRRWSR
;
A
#
# COMPACT_ATOMS: atom_id res chain seq x y z
N MET A 1 19.84 29.96 19.76
CA MET A 1 19.35 29.70 21.12
C MET A 1 17.86 29.84 21.07
N THR A 2 17.17 28.72 20.82
CA THR A 2 15.70 28.67 20.85
C THR A 2 15.36 27.53 21.77
N SER A 3 14.75 27.87 22.90
CA SER A 3 14.36 26.97 23.98
C SER A 3 13.34 25.95 23.48
N ALA A 4 13.70 24.68 23.49
CA ALA A 4 12.74 23.58 23.34
C ALA A 4 11.84 23.56 24.56
N THR A 5 10.57 23.80 24.35
CA THR A 5 9.51 23.65 25.34
C THR A 5 9.32 22.17 25.63
N GLU A 6 9.70 21.73 26.84
CA GLU A 6 9.35 20.42 27.38
C GLU A 6 7.85 20.43 27.72
N ASP A 7 7.02 20.17 26.75
CA ASP A 7 5.59 19.96 26.99
C ASP A 7 5.29 18.45 26.93
N GLY A 8 5.32 17.85 28.12
CA GLY A 8 4.99 16.44 28.33
C GLY A 8 3.49 16.24 28.15
N THR A 9 3.09 15.89 26.94
CA THR A 9 1.71 15.50 26.63
C THR A 9 1.28 14.34 27.53
N ALA A 10 0.20 14.55 28.30
CA ALA A 10 -0.37 13.54 29.16
C ALA A 10 -0.85 12.35 28.31
N VAL A 11 -0.15 11.25 28.45
CA VAL A 11 -0.40 10.03 27.69
C VAL A 11 -1.62 9.32 28.26
N GLU A 12 -2.64 9.08 27.45
CA GLU A 12 -3.81 8.31 27.85
C GLU A 12 -3.39 6.85 28.08
N ARG A 13 -3.59 6.35 29.30
CA ARG A 13 -3.19 5.01 29.73
C ARG A 13 -4.41 4.13 29.83
N ARG A 14 -4.46 3.05 29.08
CA ARG A 14 -5.48 2.02 29.26
C ARG A 14 -4.86 0.80 29.93
N PRO A 15 -5.07 0.61 31.29
CA PRO A 15 -4.59 -0.60 31.92
C PRO A 15 -5.35 -1.81 31.37
N ARG A 16 -4.64 -2.68 30.68
CA ARG A 16 -5.17 -3.96 30.25
C ARG A 16 -4.87 -5.06 31.23
N ARG A 17 -4.96 -6.09 31.44
CA ARG A 17 -4.96 -7.24 32.31
C ARG A 17 -3.67 -7.43 33.11
N ALA A 18 -3.82 -7.80 34.38
CA ALA A 18 -2.77 -8.47 35.13
C ALA A 18 -2.91 -9.97 34.96
N PHE A 19 -1.81 -10.65 34.75
CA PHE A 19 -1.75 -12.09 34.53
C PHE A 19 -0.82 -12.74 35.53
N ASP A 20 -1.19 -13.92 36.01
CA ASP A 20 -0.25 -14.81 36.69
C ASP A 20 0.54 -15.60 35.66
N THR A 21 1.87 -15.54 35.74
CA THR A 21 2.77 -16.18 34.75
C THR A 21 2.83 -17.70 34.88
N GLY A 22 2.28 -18.26 35.95
CA GLY A 22 2.38 -19.69 36.26
C GLY A 22 3.78 -20.19 36.60
N ARG A 23 4.81 -19.29 36.61
CA ARG A 23 6.23 -19.66 36.79
C ARG A 23 6.51 -20.45 38.06
N TRP A 24 5.74 -20.23 39.10
CA TRP A 24 5.91 -20.83 40.43
C TRP A 24 4.83 -21.85 40.76
N VAL A 25 4.07 -22.31 39.76
CA VAL A 25 3.04 -23.33 39.97
C VAL A 25 3.68 -24.64 40.44
N GLY A 26 3.13 -25.17 41.54
CA GLY A 26 3.60 -26.44 42.12
C GLY A 26 4.68 -26.32 43.18
N ILE A 27 5.44 -25.20 43.26
CA ILE A 27 6.52 -25.05 44.25
C ILE A 27 6.02 -25.21 45.70
N THR A 28 4.81 -24.69 45.99
CA THR A 28 4.19 -24.82 47.34
C THR A 28 3.89 -26.28 47.67
N GLY A 29 3.37 -27.04 46.68
CA GLY A 29 3.06 -28.47 46.88
C GLY A 29 4.31 -29.29 47.13
N VAL A 30 5.37 -29.08 46.29
CA VAL A 30 6.65 -29.75 46.45
C VAL A 30 7.32 -29.40 47.75
N ALA A 31 7.33 -28.13 48.15
CA ALA A 31 7.90 -27.68 49.41
C ALA A 31 7.19 -28.31 50.65
N LEU A 32 5.87 -28.32 50.65
CA LEU A 32 5.10 -28.94 51.74
C LEU A 32 5.27 -30.45 51.78
N ALA A 33 5.35 -31.12 50.62
CA ALA A 33 5.64 -32.54 50.53
C ALA A 33 7.02 -32.88 51.14
N LEU A 34 8.06 -32.08 50.80
CA LEU A 34 9.40 -32.26 51.33
C LEU A 34 9.44 -32.04 52.87
N VAL A 35 8.75 -31.04 53.38
CA VAL A 35 8.63 -30.85 54.85
C VAL A 35 7.92 -32.06 55.49
N GLY A 36 6.80 -32.52 54.91
CA GLY A 36 6.06 -33.69 55.44
C GLY A 36 6.90 -34.97 55.45
N ILE A 37 7.57 -35.28 54.33
CA ILE A 37 8.46 -36.43 54.20
C ILE A 37 9.59 -36.32 55.19
N GLY A 38 10.25 -35.14 55.33
CA GLY A 38 11.34 -34.93 56.24
C GLY A 38 10.99 -35.13 57.71
N VAL A 39 9.76 -34.70 58.10
CA VAL A 39 9.23 -34.94 59.44
C VAL A 39 8.97 -36.42 59.69
N VAL A 40 8.31 -37.14 58.75
CA VAL A 40 8.00 -38.55 58.88
C VAL A 40 9.26 -39.41 58.90
N LEU A 41 10.24 -39.10 58.09
CA LEU A 41 11.52 -39.84 58.04
C LEU A 41 12.53 -39.35 59.07
N ARG A 42 12.17 -38.39 59.93
CA ARG A 42 13.04 -37.71 60.92
C ARG A 42 14.36 -37.19 60.31
N GLN A 43 14.33 -36.70 59.09
CA GLN A 43 15.46 -36.20 58.30
C GLN A 43 15.47 -34.64 58.35
N PRO A 44 16.28 -34.00 59.20
CA PRO A 44 16.31 -32.54 59.32
C PRO A 44 16.73 -31.82 58.07
N ALA A 45 17.61 -32.43 57.26
CA ALA A 45 18.07 -31.86 55.97
C ALA A 45 16.89 -31.70 54.96
N THR A 46 16.01 -32.70 54.89
CA THR A 46 14.83 -32.66 53.99
C THR A 46 13.82 -31.61 54.45
N VAL A 47 13.67 -31.42 55.78
CA VAL A 47 12.82 -30.36 56.34
C VAL A 47 13.35 -28.97 55.98
N LEU A 48 14.70 -28.78 56.07
CA LEU A 48 15.33 -27.53 55.67
C LEU A 48 15.16 -27.19 54.21
N VAL A 49 15.31 -28.18 53.31
CA VAL A 49 15.08 -28.00 51.87
C VAL A 49 13.63 -27.62 51.63
N GLY A 50 12.68 -28.29 52.29
CA GLY A 50 11.24 -27.92 52.22
C GLY A 50 10.97 -26.50 52.74
N ALA A 51 11.60 -26.10 53.86
CA ALA A 51 11.47 -24.74 54.40
C ALA A 51 12.00 -23.66 53.42
N MET A 52 13.11 -23.94 52.73
CA MET A 52 13.60 -23.08 51.65
C MET A 52 12.55 -22.95 50.55
N GLY A 53 11.94 -24.05 50.13
CA GLY A 53 10.87 -24.07 49.12
C GLY A 53 9.66 -23.23 49.57
N VAL A 54 9.27 -23.28 50.86
CA VAL A 54 8.23 -22.41 51.41
C VAL A 54 8.65 -20.92 51.33
N GLY A 55 9.91 -20.60 51.64
CA GLY A 55 10.47 -19.25 51.45
C GLY A 55 10.33 -18.73 50.04
N TYR A 56 10.67 -19.55 49.04
CA TYR A 56 10.48 -19.23 47.62
C TYR A 56 8.99 -19.08 47.25
N ALA A 57 8.12 -19.93 47.77
CA ALA A 57 6.69 -19.82 47.53
C ALA A 57 6.09 -18.52 48.12
N LEU A 58 6.57 -18.08 49.27
CA LEU A 58 6.23 -16.78 49.86
C LEU A 58 6.76 -15.64 49.01
N TYR A 59 8.03 -15.70 48.61
CA TYR A 59 8.63 -14.71 47.73
C TYR A 59 7.87 -14.57 46.39
N ALA A 60 7.41 -15.68 45.82
CA ALA A 60 6.62 -15.67 44.58
C ALA A 60 5.29 -14.92 44.74
N ARG A 61 4.74 -14.84 45.97
CA ARG A 61 3.48 -14.15 46.27
C ARG A 61 3.69 -12.70 46.71
N VAL A 62 4.91 -12.30 47.10
CA VAL A 62 5.24 -10.94 47.51
C VAL A 62 5.36 -10.01 46.33
N GLY A 63 4.65 -8.91 46.38
CA GLY A 63 4.70 -7.83 45.41
C GLY A 63 3.69 -7.99 44.27
N GLU A 64 3.01 -6.90 44.01
CA GLU A 64 2.19 -6.74 42.79
C GLU A 64 3.10 -6.37 41.62
N ALA A 65 2.69 -6.73 40.42
CA ALA A 65 3.28 -6.12 39.22
C ALA A 65 3.01 -4.62 39.27
N GLY A 66 4.06 -3.83 39.49
CA GLY A 66 3.93 -2.38 39.68
C GLY A 66 3.26 -1.76 38.44
N THR A 67 2.36 -0.82 38.67
CA THR A 67 1.93 0.10 37.62
C THR A 67 3.14 0.97 37.31
N ALA A 68 3.77 0.75 36.15
CA ALA A 68 4.79 1.66 35.69
C ALA A 68 4.15 2.99 35.30
N GLU A 69 4.48 4.04 36.01
CA GLU A 69 4.12 5.39 35.60
C GLU A 69 5.19 5.88 34.61
N LEU A 70 4.96 5.60 33.33
CA LEU A 70 5.90 5.95 32.29
C LEU A 70 5.44 7.21 31.55
N ALA A 71 6.31 8.19 31.40
CA ALA A 71 6.19 9.22 30.40
C ALA A 71 6.93 8.72 29.15
N VAL A 72 6.22 8.66 28.02
CA VAL A 72 6.78 8.14 26.76
C VAL A 72 6.63 9.19 25.68
N SER A 73 7.70 9.42 24.93
CA SER A 73 7.71 10.29 23.75
C SER A 73 8.32 9.54 22.57
N ARG A 74 7.75 9.75 21.38
CA ARG A 74 8.28 9.23 20.10
C ARG A 74 8.56 10.40 19.19
N ALA A 75 9.68 10.36 18.48
CA ALA A 75 10.03 11.29 17.43
C ALA A 75 10.49 10.52 16.19
N VAL A 76 10.19 11.04 15.02
CA VAL A 76 10.65 10.56 13.72
C VAL A 76 11.54 11.62 13.10
N SER A 77 12.56 11.22 12.35
CA SER A 77 13.51 12.15 11.72
C SER A 77 12.86 12.94 10.59
N ASP A 78 11.87 12.37 9.91
CA ASP A 78 11.08 13.00 8.86
C ASP A 78 9.63 12.50 8.95
N GLU A 79 8.67 13.41 8.92
CA GLU A 79 7.24 13.10 8.90
C GLU A 79 6.68 12.95 7.49
N ARG A 80 7.46 13.33 6.46
CA ARG A 80 7.05 13.31 5.04
C ARG A 80 8.16 12.83 4.12
N PRO A 81 8.68 11.62 4.35
CA PRO A 81 9.75 11.07 3.50
C PRO A 81 9.22 10.68 2.13
N ASP A 82 10.13 10.50 1.19
CA ASP A 82 9.84 9.84 -0.08
C ASP A 82 9.76 8.31 0.09
N PRO A 83 9.01 7.61 -0.79
CA PRO A 83 8.97 6.14 -0.75
C PRO A 83 10.36 5.52 -0.90
N GLY A 84 10.70 4.61 0.01
CA GLY A 84 11.99 3.95 0.06
C GLY A 84 13.02 4.61 0.97
N ASP A 85 12.78 5.85 1.43
CA ASP A 85 13.67 6.53 2.35
C ASP A 85 13.75 5.82 3.70
N GLU A 86 14.91 5.92 4.33
CA GLU A 86 15.12 5.44 5.69
C GLU A 86 14.81 6.53 6.71
N VAL A 87 13.84 6.25 7.57
CA VAL A 87 13.38 7.17 8.62
C VAL A 87 13.79 6.63 9.98
N GLN A 88 14.59 7.40 10.71
CA GLN A 88 14.98 7.07 12.06
C GLN A 88 13.87 7.40 13.04
N VAL A 89 13.53 6.44 13.90
CA VAL A 89 12.53 6.55 14.96
C VAL A 89 13.25 6.49 16.31
N SER A 90 13.02 7.48 17.15
CA SER A 90 13.51 7.51 18.52
C SER A 90 12.34 7.50 19.50
N LEU A 91 12.35 6.53 20.41
CA LEU A 91 11.36 6.39 21.48
C LEU A 91 12.07 6.51 22.82
N ARG A 92 11.61 7.43 23.65
CA ARG A 92 12.14 7.64 25.00
C ARG A 92 11.05 7.35 26.04
N ALA A 93 11.36 6.47 27.00
CA ALA A 93 10.48 6.18 28.11
C ALA A 93 11.17 6.55 29.43
N ARG A 94 10.48 7.30 30.30
CA ARG A 94 10.95 7.73 31.63
C ARG A 94 10.00 7.22 32.70
N ASN A 95 10.55 6.63 33.76
CA ASN A 95 9.76 6.29 34.93
C ASN A 95 9.51 7.56 35.75
N VAL A 96 8.28 8.06 35.73
CA VAL A 96 7.86 9.26 36.50
C VAL A 96 7.19 8.90 37.82
N GLY A 97 7.02 7.59 38.09
CA GLY A 97 6.49 7.09 39.37
C GLY A 97 7.54 7.07 40.49
N ASP A 98 7.10 6.80 41.69
CA ASP A 98 7.91 6.69 42.93
C ASP A 98 8.52 5.31 43.14
N ARG A 99 8.13 4.31 42.31
CA ARG A 99 8.54 2.91 42.44
C ARG A 99 9.42 2.45 41.30
N PRO A 100 10.42 1.59 41.57
CA PRO A 100 11.24 1.02 40.50
C PRO A 100 10.46 0.00 39.67
N CYS A 101 10.68 0.02 38.35
CA CYS A 101 10.26 -1.04 37.45
C CYS A 101 11.41 -2.04 37.32
N PHE A 102 11.28 -3.23 37.89
CA PHE A 102 12.37 -4.23 37.91
C PHE A 102 12.53 -4.99 36.61
N ASP A 103 11.46 -5.27 35.91
CA ASP A 103 11.46 -5.89 34.55
C ASP A 103 10.41 -5.13 33.72
N LEU A 104 10.88 -4.21 32.91
CA LEU A 104 10.10 -3.44 31.96
C LEU A 104 10.45 -3.87 30.55
N ARG A 105 9.45 -4.25 29.79
CA ARG A 105 9.57 -4.55 28.37
C ARG A 105 8.68 -3.61 27.61
N LEU A 106 9.27 -2.88 26.67
CA LEU A 106 8.58 -1.99 25.76
C LEU A 106 8.65 -2.58 24.36
N VAL A 107 7.51 -2.58 23.69
CA VAL A 107 7.38 -2.94 22.28
C VAL A 107 6.66 -1.80 21.59
N ASP A 108 7.29 -1.19 20.60
CA ASP A 108 6.67 -0.14 19.82
C ASP A 108 5.72 -0.72 18.77
N GLY A 109 4.60 -0.05 18.57
CA GLY A 109 3.57 -0.45 17.61
C GLY A 109 3.88 0.08 16.21
N VAL A 110 4.93 -0.43 15.59
CA VAL A 110 5.30 -0.07 14.21
C VAL A 110 4.17 -0.47 13.26
N PRO A 111 3.72 0.44 12.37
CA PRO A 111 2.74 0.09 11.34
C PRO A 111 3.18 -1.10 10.50
N ALA A 112 2.27 -2.02 10.21
CA ALA A 112 2.58 -3.27 9.48
C ALA A 112 3.15 -3.03 8.06
N ALA A 113 2.86 -1.87 7.47
CA ALA A 113 3.37 -1.49 6.15
C ALA A 113 4.81 -0.97 6.17
N LEU A 114 5.37 -0.68 7.35
CA LEU A 114 6.74 -0.15 7.48
C LEU A 114 7.68 -1.29 7.88
N GLU A 115 8.69 -1.54 7.04
CA GLU A 115 9.74 -2.50 7.34
C GLU A 115 10.76 -1.88 8.30
N VAL A 116 11.07 -2.56 9.40
CA VAL A 116 12.19 -2.17 10.28
C VAL A 116 13.49 -2.68 9.66
N THR A 117 14.33 -1.76 9.17
CA THR A 117 15.57 -2.06 8.45
C THR A 117 16.77 -2.16 9.38
N ASP A 118 16.79 -1.40 10.48
CA ASP A 118 17.85 -1.43 11.47
C ASP A 118 17.33 -1.20 12.88
N GLY A 119 17.99 -1.80 13.87
CA GLY A 119 17.65 -1.70 15.28
C GLY A 119 16.38 -2.48 15.67
N PRO A 120 16.21 -2.78 16.96
CA PRO A 120 15.02 -3.46 17.46
C PRO A 120 13.95 -2.45 17.89
N ALA A 121 12.71 -2.56 17.39
CA ALA A 121 11.56 -1.78 17.86
C ALA A 121 11.04 -2.24 19.25
N ARG A 122 11.94 -2.76 20.09
CA ARG A 122 11.63 -3.27 21.43
C ARG A 122 12.85 -3.19 22.36
N VAL A 123 12.60 -2.99 23.65
CA VAL A 123 13.65 -2.97 24.68
C VAL A 123 13.18 -3.64 25.95
N ALA A 124 14.09 -4.30 26.66
CA ALA A 124 13.87 -4.84 28.00
C ALA A 124 14.91 -4.23 28.95
N THR A 125 14.44 -3.69 30.07
CA THR A 125 15.28 -2.98 31.04
C THR A 125 14.66 -2.92 32.42
N ALA A 126 15.43 -2.40 33.40
CA ALA A 126 14.91 -2.00 34.70
C ALA A 126 15.08 -0.48 34.87
N LEU A 127 14.05 0.22 35.31
CA LEU A 127 14.06 1.66 35.50
C LEU A 127 13.83 2.04 36.95
N ARG A 128 14.77 2.74 37.56
CA ARG A 128 14.57 3.42 38.85
C ARG A 128 13.65 4.63 38.67
N PRO A 129 13.02 5.13 39.75
CA PRO A 129 12.32 6.42 39.74
C PRO A 129 13.18 7.52 39.09
N GLY A 130 12.62 8.25 38.15
CA GLY A 130 13.30 9.33 37.43
C GLY A 130 14.24 8.88 36.28
N ALA A 131 14.59 7.59 36.18
CA ALA A 131 15.45 7.08 35.12
C ALA A 131 14.68 6.95 33.79
N SER A 132 15.44 7.02 32.68
CA SER A 132 14.89 6.87 31.30
C SER A 132 15.66 5.85 30.50
N VAL A 133 15.01 5.27 29.52
CA VAL A 133 15.58 4.43 28.46
C VAL A 133 15.25 5.03 27.12
N SER A 134 16.16 4.98 26.17
CA SER A 134 15.95 5.33 24.76
C SER A 134 16.05 4.08 23.90
N LEU A 135 15.23 4.03 22.87
CA LEU A 135 15.16 2.99 21.87
C LEU A 135 15.24 3.69 20.52
N GLU A 136 16.13 3.26 19.66
CA GLU A 136 16.31 3.80 18.32
C GLU A 136 16.22 2.66 17.32
N TYR A 137 15.49 2.86 16.24
CA TYR A 137 15.37 1.95 15.12
C TYR A 137 15.08 2.73 13.85
N THR A 138 15.33 2.11 12.70
CA THR A 138 15.11 2.69 11.38
C THR A 138 13.99 1.93 10.68
N VAL A 139 13.09 2.66 10.03
CA VAL A 139 12.05 2.08 9.17
C VAL A 139 12.23 2.57 7.75
N ARG A 140 11.91 1.71 6.78
CA ARG A 140 11.80 2.10 5.39
C ARG A 140 10.42 2.67 5.14
N ALA A 141 10.36 3.90 4.60
CA ALA A 141 9.13 4.58 4.29
C ALA A 141 8.42 3.89 3.12
N ALA A 142 7.18 3.46 3.36
CA ALA A 142 6.29 2.97 2.33
C ALA A 142 5.25 4.05 2.00
N ARG A 143 4.76 4.05 0.76
CA ARG A 143 3.68 4.95 0.34
C ARG A 143 2.47 4.82 1.27
N GLY A 144 1.87 5.95 1.64
CA GLY A 144 0.65 5.99 2.44
C GLY A 144 0.72 6.93 3.63
N ASP A 145 -0.33 6.88 4.42
CA ASP A 145 -0.46 7.59 5.70
C ASP A 145 -0.38 6.57 6.82
N HIS A 146 0.75 6.52 7.49
CA HIS A 146 1.05 5.55 8.53
C HIS A 146 0.92 6.18 9.90
N GLN A 147 0.16 5.53 10.77
CA GLN A 147 0.01 5.91 12.16
C GLN A 147 0.57 4.78 13.03
N TRP A 148 1.47 5.14 13.96
CA TRP A 148 1.96 4.17 14.91
C TRP A 148 0.84 3.71 15.82
N GLU A 149 0.78 2.40 16.03
CA GLU A 149 -0.09 1.80 17.02
C GLU A 149 0.37 2.13 18.47
N THR A 150 -0.38 1.63 19.44
CA THR A 150 -0.06 1.79 20.86
C THR A 150 1.25 1.10 21.23
N ILE A 151 2.04 1.75 22.08
CA ILE A 151 3.22 1.15 22.69
C ILE A 151 2.74 0.17 23.78
N ARG A 152 3.22 -1.06 23.72
CA ARG A 152 2.94 -2.10 24.71
C ARG A 152 4.04 -2.12 25.78
N ALA A 153 3.69 -1.75 27.01
CA ALA A 153 4.57 -1.82 28.16
C ALA A 153 4.17 -3.01 29.05
N VAL A 154 5.06 -3.96 29.19
CA VAL A 154 4.90 -5.12 30.07
C VAL A 154 5.81 -4.94 31.29
N THR A 155 5.21 -4.94 32.49
CA THR A 155 5.95 -4.89 33.74
C THR A 155 5.76 -6.18 34.53
N ARG A 156 6.81 -6.65 35.20
CA ARG A 156 6.79 -7.82 36.07
C ARG A 156 7.17 -7.43 37.50
N ASN A 157 6.61 -8.16 38.47
CA ASN A 157 7.10 -8.09 39.82
C ASN A 157 8.50 -8.74 39.97
N PRO A 158 9.24 -8.48 41.06
CA PRO A 158 10.60 -9.03 41.24
C PRO A 158 10.67 -10.55 41.15
N ALA A 159 9.63 -11.25 41.56
CA ALA A 159 9.55 -12.70 41.49
C ALA A 159 9.19 -13.22 40.06
N GLY A 160 8.77 -12.36 39.16
CA GLY A 160 8.30 -12.73 37.84
C GLY A 160 7.00 -13.56 37.82
N SER A 161 6.28 -13.59 38.93
CA SER A 161 5.02 -14.34 39.10
C SER A 161 3.79 -13.61 38.58
N ARG A 162 3.85 -12.30 38.52
CA ARG A 162 2.80 -11.42 38.05
C ARG A 162 3.30 -10.49 36.99
N GLU A 163 2.50 -10.39 35.92
CA GLU A 163 2.76 -9.55 34.76
C GLU A 163 1.60 -8.60 34.53
N ARG A 164 1.88 -7.37 34.15
CA ARG A 164 0.90 -6.36 33.79
C ARG A 164 1.21 -5.80 32.40
N LEU A 165 0.25 -5.83 31.53
CA LEU A 165 0.27 -5.17 30.23
C LEU A 165 -0.40 -3.80 30.35
N THR A 166 0.28 -2.76 29.92
CA THR A 166 -0.23 -1.39 29.78
C THR A 166 -0.04 -0.95 28.33
N GLU A 167 -1.07 -0.40 27.72
CA GLU A 167 -1.00 0.23 26.41
C GLU A 167 -0.89 1.74 26.59
N ILE A 168 0.06 2.34 25.83
CA ILE A 168 0.39 3.75 25.92
C ILE A 168 0.19 4.35 24.53
N GLU A 169 -0.71 5.31 24.42
CA GLU A 169 -0.98 6.01 23.17
C GLU A 169 0.00 7.17 23.01
N THR A 170 0.74 7.16 21.91
CA THR A 170 1.65 8.25 21.53
C THR A 170 1.43 8.47 20.03
N PRO A 171 0.52 9.39 19.66
CA PRO A 171 0.17 9.61 18.26
C PRO A 171 1.41 10.08 17.50
N THR A 172 1.81 9.33 16.50
CA THR A 172 2.91 9.64 15.60
C THR A 172 2.45 9.27 14.19
N ARG A 173 2.64 10.17 13.25
CA ARG A 173 2.20 10.01 11.87
C ARG A 173 3.38 10.16 10.93
N LEU A 174 3.39 9.36 9.88
CA LEU A 174 4.32 9.44 8.76
C LEU A 174 3.50 9.41 7.48
N ALA A 175 3.54 10.49 6.70
CA ALA A 175 2.80 10.62 5.46
C ALA A 175 3.78 10.58 4.28
N CYS A 176 3.88 9.42 3.64
CA CYS A 176 4.75 9.22 2.48
C CYS A 176 3.94 9.38 1.19
N THR A 177 4.14 10.51 0.50
CA THR A 177 3.43 10.86 -0.73
C THR A 177 4.42 10.89 -1.88
N PRO A 178 4.38 9.94 -2.82
CA PRO A 178 5.30 9.92 -3.95
C PRO A 178 5.12 11.15 -4.83
N GLU A 179 6.22 11.70 -5.33
CA GLU A 179 6.14 12.68 -6.39
C GLU A 179 5.57 12.02 -7.65
N LEU A 180 4.41 12.47 -8.11
CA LEU A 180 3.91 12.10 -9.43
C LEU A 180 4.69 12.86 -10.50
N SER A 181 5.95 12.50 -10.71
CA SER A 181 6.67 12.96 -11.88
C SER A 181 5.99 12.36 -13.11
N ALA A 182 5.56 13.21 -14.03
CA ALA A 182 5.22 12.74 -15.36
C ALA A 182 6.50 12.12 -15.94
N GLY A 183 6.60 10.80 -15.88
CA GLY A 183 7.75 10.04 -16.37
C GLY A 183 7.85 10.15 -17.88
N GLY A 184 8.29 11.29 -18.40
CA GLY A 184 8.46 11.53 -19.82
C GLY A 184 7.14 11.65 -20.60
N ASP A 185 7.25 11.80 -21.92
CA ASP A 185 6.12 11.80 -22.86
C ASP A 185 5.58 10.36 -22.98
N LEU A 186 4.64 9.98 -22.12
CA LEU A 186 3.96 8.69 -22.16
C LEU A 186 2.95 8.71 -23.31
N PRO A 187 3.14 7.93 -24.40
CA PRO A 187 2.24 7.92 -25.55
C PRO A 187 0.93 7.17 -25.23
N LEU A 188 0.22 7.60 -24.18
CA LEU A 188 -1.02 7.00 -23.73
C LEU A 188 -2.17 7.21 -24.71
N ARG A 189 -2.06 8.17 -25.64
CA ARG A 189 -3.08 8.39 -26.70
C ARG A 189 -3.28 7.12 -27.53
N GLY A 190 -2.25 6.31 -27.75
CA GLY A 190 -2.38 4.99 -28.40
C GLY A 190 -3.24 4.00 -27.59
N LEU A 191 -3.31 4.15 -26.27
CA LEU A 191 -4.14 3.34 -25.37
C LEU A 191 -5.58 3.82 -25.31
N THR A 192 -5.80 5.12 -25.52
CA THR A 192 -7.09 5.80 -25.33
C THR A 192 -7.78 6.15 -26.67
N THR A 193 -7.09 6.14 -27.80
CA THR A 193 -7.70 6.39 -29.11
C THR A 193 -8.17 5.10 -29.76
N VAL A 194 -9.44 5.08 -30.16
CA VAL A 194 -9.97 4.03 -31.04
C VAL A 194 -9.37 4.26 -32.42
N SER A 195 -8.51 3.36 -32.90
CA SER A 195 -8.12 3.31 -34.31
C SER A 195 -9.39 3.23 -35.17
N HIS A 196 -9.56 4.23 -36.00
CA HIS A 196 -10.44 4.35 -37.15
C HIS A 196 -11.37 3.15 -37.43
N GLY A 197 -12.55 3.16 -36.83
CA GLY A 197 -13.56 2.20 -37.20
C GLY A 197 -14.70 2.10 -36.19
N ARG A 198 -15.50 3.15 -36.04
CA ARG A 198 -16.91 3.20 -35.70
C ARG A 198 -17.22 4.40 -34.82
N VAL A 199 -17.79 5.29 -35.44
CA VAL A 199 -18.59 6.46 -35.18
C VAL A 199 -17.88 7.68 -35.76
N SER A 200 -18.06 7.83 -37.07
CA SER A 200 -18.00 9.16 -37.68
C SER A 200 -19.19 9.94 -37.11
N THR A 201 -18.97 10.73 -36.09
CA THR A 201 -19.91 11.81 -35.85
C THR A 201 -19.68 12.84 -36.93
N ASP A 202 -20.62 12.93 -37.88
CA ASP A 202 -20.74 14.02 -38.87
C ASP A 202 -21.06 15.36 -38.19
N ILE A 203 -20.38 15.67 -37.09
CA ILE A 203 -20.52 16.95 -36.40
C ILE A 203 -19.16 17.66 -36.56
N GLY A 204 -19.06 18.50 -37.56
CA GLY A 204 -17.97 19.45 -37.70
C GLY A 204 -17.88 20.33 -36.46
N GLY A 205 -16.80 20.17 -35.69
CA GLY A 205 -16.54 20.88 -34.46
C GLY A 205 -15.64 22.12 -34.62
N SER A 206 -15.39 22.84 -33.54
CA SER A 206 -14.58 24.07 -33.52
C SER A 206 -13.09 23.78 -33.25
N GLY A 207 -12.53 22.69 -33.73
CA GLY A 207 -11.13 22.29 -33.55
C GLY A 207 -10.12 23.18 -34.30
N VAL A 208 -8.84 22.91 -34.13
CA VAL A 208 -7.74 23.67 -34.72
C VAL A 208 -7.05 22.88 -35.87
N GLU A 209 -7.22 21.58 -35.94
CA GLU A 209 -6.57 20.72 -36.93
C GLU A 209 -7.48 20.51 -38.16
N PHE A 210 -6.91 20.74 -39.34
CA PHE A 210 -7.59 20.53 -40.63
C PHE A 210 -7.91 19.05 -40.86
N TYR A 211 -9.21 18.74 -41.12
CA TYR A 211 -9.66 17.38 -41.41
C TYR A 211 -9.99 17.20 -42.89
N ALA A 212 -10.88 18.04 -43.42
CA ALA A 212 -11.33 17.95 -44.79
C ALA A 212 -11.83 19.28 -45.32
N THR A 213 -11.95 19.38 -46.66
CA THR A 213 -12.64 20.49 -47.29
C THR A 213 -13.94 19.96 -47.90
N ARG A 214 -15.08 20.57 -47.58
CA ARG A 214 -16.39 20.29 -48.20
C ARG A 214 -16.97 21.51 -48.86
N GLU A 215 -17.93 21.31 -49.72
CA GLU A 215 -18.69 22.43 -50.30
C GLU A 215 -19.36 23.28 -49.23
N TYR A 216 -19.30 24.58 -49.39
CA TYR A 216 -19.97 25.57 -48.52
C TYR A 216 -21.50 25.38 -48.56
N ARG A 217 -22.09 25.34 -47.38
CA ARG A 217 -23.58 25.38 -47.20
C ARG A 217 -24.00 26.66 -46.55
N ARG A 218 -25.18 27.22 -46.96
CA ARG A 218 -25.74 28.39 -46.30
C ARG A 218 -25.95 28.14 -44.81
N GLY A 219 -25.27 28.97 -43.97
CA GLY A 219 -25.26 28.82 -42.51
C GLY A 219 -23.89 28.40 -41.94
N ASP A 220 -22.96 28.02 -42.80
CA ASP A 220 -21.58 27.75 -42.34
C ASP A 220 -20.93 29.04 -41.86
N PRO A 221 -20.16 28.98 -40.73
CA PRO A 221 -19.47 30.15 -40.19
C PRO A 221 -18.43 30.70 -41.19
N LEU A 222 -18.46 31.97 -41.49
CA LEU A 222 -17.56 32.63 -42.44
C LEU A 222 -16.07 32.48 -42.09
N LYS A 223 -15.74 32.30 -40.83
CA LYS A 223 -14.40 32.03 -40.36
C LYS A 223 -13.82 30.66 -40.78
N ARG A 224 -14.69 29.75 -41.26
CA ARG A 224 -14.29 28.41 -41.76
C ARG A 224 -14.25 28.34 -43.27
N VAL A 225 -14.57 29.40 -43.98
CA VAL A 225 -14.54 29.44 -45.46
C VAL A 225 -13.07 29.50 -45.90
N ASP A 226 -12.70 28.60 -46.84
CA ASP A 226 -11.38 28.63 -47.51
C ASP A 226 -11.33 29.76 -48.55
N TRP A 227 -10.96 30.92 -48.07
CA TRP A 227 -10.80 32.13 -48.92
C TRP A 227 -9.71 31.98 -49.96
N ASN A 228 -8.66 31.16 -49.66
CA ASN A 228 -7.58 30.91 -50.62
C ASN A 228 -8.06 30.08 -51.82
N ARG A 229 -8.91 29.09 -51.59
CA ARG A 229 -9.52 28.31 -52.66
C ARG A 229 -10.49 29.17 -53.47
N ARG A 230 -11.33 29.94 -52.82
CA ARG A 230 -12.21 30.87 -53.50
C ARG A 230 -11.48 31.83 -54.40
N ALA A 231 -10.36 32.41 -53.96
CA ALA A 231 -9.56 33.33 -54.77
C ALA A 231 -8.91 32.67 -55.99
N ARG A 232 -8.64 31.38 -55.94
CA ARG A 232 -7.99 30.63 -57.03
C ARG A 232 -8.94 29.97 -57.99
N THR A 233 -10.03 29.42 -57.48
CA THR A 233 -10.95 28.59 -58.29
C THR A 233 -12.37 29.18 -58.41
N GLY A 234 -12.71 30.23 -57.63
CA GLY A 234 -14.05 30.79 -57.58
C GLY A 234 -15.03 29.98 -56.73
N GLU A 235 -14.67 28.77 -56.29
CA GLU A 235 -15.54 27.90 -55.53
C GLU A 235 -15.51 28.20 -54.04
N LEU A 236 -16.67 28.20 -53.38
CA LEU A 236 -16.78 28.33 -51.93
C LEU A 236 -16.66 26.94 -51.27
N ALA A 237 -15.68 26.77 -50.43
CA ALA A 237 -15.46 25.57 -49.63
C ALA A 237 -15.37 25.92 -48.14
N THR A 238 -15.78 25.03 -47.31
CA THR A 238 -15.69 25.14 -45.86
C THR A 238 -14.67 24.13 -45.37
N LEU A 239 -13.76 24.59 -44.48
CA LEU A 239 -12.80 23.76 -43.78
C LEU A 239 -13.51 23.05 -42.62
N ASP A 240 -13.56 21.73 -42.69
CA ASP A 240 -13.97 20.91 -41.55
C ASP A 240 -12.71 20.69 -40.68
N LEU A 241 -12.81 21.18 -39.45
CA LEU A 241 -11.73 21.05 -38.46
C LEU A 241 -12.05 19.88 -37.53
N ARG A 242 -11.02 19.13 -37.18
CA ARG A 242 -11.11 18.02 -36.23
C ARG A 242 -11.27 18.60 -34.83
N GLU A 243 -12.35 18.25 -34.14
CA GLU A 243 -12.52 18.61 -32.74
C GLU A 243 -11.66 17.66 -31.89
N GLU A 244 -10.61 18.17 -31.29
CA GLU A 244 -9.92 17.44 -30.24
C GLU A 244 -10.85 17.45 -29.02
N ARG A 245 -11.58 16.37 -28.80
CA ARG A 245 -12.32 16.18 -27.57
C ARG A 245 -11.40 15.57 -26.54
N ALA A 246 -11.29 16.21 -25.37
CA ALA A 246 -10.65 15.62 -24.21
C ALA A 246 -11.33 14.26 -23.90
N ALA A 247 -10.55 13.20 -23.85
CA ALA A 247 -11.06 11.89 -23.46
C ALA A 247 -11.45 11.90 -21.98
N THR A 248 -12.49 11.14 -21.63
CA THR A 248 -12.81 10.85 -20.22
C THR A 248 -12.23 9.47 -19.90
N VAL A 249 -11.27 9.42 -18.99
CA VAL A 249 -10.53 8.20 -18.61
C VAL A 249 -10.71 7.93 -17.14
N VAL A 250 -11.01 6.67 -16.77
CA VAL A 250 -11.05 6.21 -15.39
C VAL A 250 -9.95 5.20 -15.18
N LEU A 251 -9.03 5.51 -14.26
CA LEU A 251 -8.01 4.59 -13.79
C LEU A 251 -8.65 3.69 -12.73
N LEU A 252 -8.79 2.42 -13.02
CA LEU A 252 -9.42 1.44 -12.15
C LEU A 252 -8.36 0.49 -11.62
N ILE A 253 -8.08 0.54 -10.32
CA ILE A 253 -7.01 -0.21 -9.67
C ILE A 253 -7.61 -1.38 -8.91
N ASP A 254 -7.12 -2.58 -9.13
CA ASP A 254 -7.49 -3.77 -8.37
C ASP A 254 -6.72 -3.77 -7.03
N ALA A 255 -7.45 -3.48 -5.96
CA ALA A 255 -6.94 -3.40 -4.59
C ALA A 255 -7.67 -4.41 -3.66
N ARG A 256 -8.11 -5.54 -4.22
CA ARG A 256 -8.61 -6.68 -3.44
C ARG A 256 -7.43 -7.44 -2.83
N SER A 257 -7.68 -8.20 -1.78
CA SER A 257 -6.64 -9.03 -1.13
C SER A 257 -5.87 -9.93 -2.11
N GLU A 258 -6.54 -10.46 -3.14
CA GLU A 258 -5.95 -11.33 -4.15
C GLU A 258 -4.96 -10.60 -5.09
N ALA A 259 -4.99 -9.28 -5.13
CA ALA A 259 -4.07 -8.48 -5.93
C ALA A 259 -2.74 -8.17 -5.23
N TYR A 260 -2.66 -8.36 -3.90
CA TYR A 260 -1.46 -8.11 -3.10
C TYR A 260 -0.46 -9.26 -3.23
N VAL A 261 0.08 -9.43 -4.40
CA VAL A 261 1.11 -10.43 -4.72
C VAL A 261 2.39 -9.73 -5.13
N ALA A 262 3.51 -10.28 -4.72
CA ALA A 262 4.84 -9.81 -5.08
C ALA A 262 5.65 -10.96 -5.69
N PRO A 263 6.57 -10.70 -6.62
CA PRO A 263 7.45 -11.72 -7.19
C PRO A 263 8.39 -12.31 -6.13
N GLU A 264 8.81 -11.49 -5.16
CA GLU A 264 9.65 -11.85 -4.01
C GLU A 264 9.14 -11.14 -2.74
N PRO A 265 9.42 -11.68 -1.54
CA PRO A 265 8.93 -11.09 -0.28
C PRO A 265 9.38 -9.64 -0.02
N SER A 266 10.51 -9.22 -0.60
CA SER A 266 11.07 -7.87 -0.47
C SER A 266 10.73 -6.94 -1.62
N ALA A 267 10.02 -7.42 -2.64
CA ALA A 267 9.63 -6.63 -3.81
C ALA A 267 8.27 -5.95 -3.57
N ASP A 268 8.05 -4.86 -4.31
CA ASP A 268 6.77 -4.18 -4.32
C ASP A 268 5.65 -5.12 -4.74
N THR A 269 4.51 -4.98 -4.10
CA THR A 269 3.31 -5.72 -4.48
C THR A 269 2.78 -5.25 -5.84
N ALA A 270 2.04 -6.11 -6.51
CA ALA A 270 1.38 -5.73 -7.76
C ALA A 270 0.39 -4.56 -7.60
N VAL A 271 -0.14 -4.35 -6.38
CA VAL A 271 -0.96 -3.17 -6.07
C VAL A 271 -0.11 -1.91 -6.02
N GLU A 272 1.06 -1.95 -5.37
CA GLU A 272 1.99 -0.80 -5.33
C GLU A 272 2.48 -0.44 -6.73
N ALA A 273 2.93 -1.42 -7.51
CA ALA A 273 3.31 -1.22 -8.91
C ALA A 273 2.15 -0.66 -9.77
N SER A 274 0.90 -1.10 -9.49
CA SER A 274 -0.30 -0.59 -10.17
C SER A 274 -0.63 0.84 -9.77
N VAL A 275 -0.47 1.21 -8.50
CA VAL A 275 -0.71 2.59 -8.02
C VAL A 275 0.34 3.54 -8.58
N GLU A 276 1.62 3.15 -8.61
CA GLU A 276 2.68 3.93 -9.23
C GLU A 276 2.41 4.17 -10.72
N ALA A 277 2.12 3.09 -11.47
CA ALA A 277 1.78 3.17 -12.89
C ALA A 277 0.52 4.02 -13.15
N ALA A 278 -0.50 3.90 -12.29
CA ALA A 278 -1.70 4.73 -12.35
C ALA A 278 -1.37 6.22 -12.10
N GLY A 279 -0.45 6.51 -11.18
CA GLY A 279 0.03 7.87 -10.91
C GLY A 279 0.73 8.49 -12.11
N GLN A 280 1.61 7.74 -12.77
CA GLN A 280 2.28 8.18 -13.99
C GLN A 280 1.27 8.39 -15.14
N ALA A 281 0.30 7.47 -15.29
CA ALA A 281 -0.76 7.60 -16.28
C ALA A 281 -1.68 8.80 -16.00
N PHE A 282 -2.04 9.02 -14.74
CA PHE A 282 -2.82 10.17 -14.30
C PHE A 282 -2.17 11.49 -14.66
N ALA A 283 -0.89 11.65 -14.32
CA ALA A 283 -0.14 12.86 -14.63
C ALA A 283 -0.02 13.11 -16.14
N ALA A 284 0.29 12.08 -16.92
CA ALA A 284 0.44 12.18 -18.37
C ALA A 284 -0.87 12.51 -19.08
N LEU A 285 -1.99 11.88 -18.70
CA LEU A 285 -3.30 12.15 -19.28
C LEU A 285 -3.82 13.56 -18.92
N LEU A 286 -3.59 14.02 -17.70
CA LEU A 286 -3.91 15.41 -17.33
C LEU A 286 -3.07 16.43 -18.11
N ALA A 287 -1.79 16.13 -18.35
CA ALA A 287 -0.90 17.00 -19.14
C ALA A 287 -1.37 17.11 -20.60
N THR A 288 -2.01 16.08 -21.16
CA THR A 288 -2.62 16.13 -22.49
C THR A 288 -4.02 16.74 -22.52
N GLY A 289 -4.53 17.17 -21.35
CA GLY A 289 -5.84 17.84 -21.24
C GLY A 289 -7.04 16.87 -21.12
N ASP A 290 -6.80 15.59 -20.91
CA ASP A 290 -7.85 14.61 -20.72
C ASP A 290 -8.49 14.73 -19.33
N ARG A 291 -9.75 14.27 -19.21
CA ARG A 291 -10.48 14.21 -17.95
C ARG A 291 -10.19 12.86 -17.27
N VAL A 292 -9.49 12.88 -16.15
CA VAL A 292 -9.04 11.63 -15.52
C VAL A 292 -9.70 11.45 -14.16
N GLY A 293 -10.26 10.26 -13.93
CA GLY A 293 -10.81 9.83 -12.64
C GLY A 293 -10.04 8.62 -12.10
N ILE A 294 -10.22 8.34 -10.80
CA ILE A 294 -9.59 7.22 -10.10
C ILE A 294 -10.67 6.41 -9.40
N ALA A 295 -10.55 5.08 -9.44
CA ALA A 295 -11.40 4.17 -8.70
C ALA A 295 -10.62 2.93 -8.26
N ALA A 296 -11.08 2.27 -7.19
CA ALA A 296 -10.53 0.98 -6.77
C ALA A 296 -11.56 -0.14 -6.86
N ILE A 297 -11.11 -1.35 -7.19
CA ILE A 297 -11.85 -2.59 -6.98
C ILE A 297 -11.40 -3.13 -5.61
N GLY A 298 -12.30 -3.10 -4.62
CA GLY A 298 -11.96 -3.55 -3.28
C GLY A 298 -13.14 -3.41 -2.32
N PRO A 299 -12.95 -3.80 -1.06
CA PRO A 299 -13.97 -3.64 -0.03
C PRO A 299 -14.21 -2.17 0.33
N HIS A 300 -13.17 -1.34 0.27
CA HIS A 300 -13.24 0.09 0.54
C HIS A 300 -13.62 0.89 -0.71
N ASP A 301 -14.38 1.98 -0.51
CA ASP A 301 -14.86 2.83 -1.60
C ASP A 301 -13.81 3.91 -1.92
N CYS A 302 -13.19 3.82 -3.07
CA CYS A 302 -12.35 4.87 -3.63
C CYS A 302 -12.98 5.37 -4.94
N TRP A 303 -13.29 6.65 -5.00
CA TRP A 303 -13.84 7.28 -6.19
C TRP A 303 -13.46 8.76 -6.30
N LEU A 304 -12.56 9.08 -7.20
CA LEU A 304 -12.30 10.43 -7.66
C LEU A 304 -12.98 10.61 -9.03
N PRO A 305 -13.99 11.47 -9.17
CA PRO A 305 -14.68 11.67 -10.45
C PRO A 305 -13.72 12.26 -11.49
N PRO A 306 -13.89 11.96 -12.80
CA PRO A 306 -13.06 12.50 -13.85
C PRO A 306 -13.07 14.04 -13.87
N GLY A 307 -11.90 14.64 -13.82
CA GLY A 307 -11.68 16.09 -13.77
C GLY A 307 -10.40 16.51 -14.48
N VAL A 308 -10.13 17.82 -14.49
CA VAL A 308 -8.96 18.45 -15.10
C VAL A 308 -8.41 19.56 -14.21
N GLY A 309 -7.20 20.02 -14.50
CA GLY A 309 -6.58 21.17 -13.87
C GLY A 309 -5.75 20.83 -12.63
N THR A 310 -5.07 21.87 -12.11
CA THR A 310 -4.07 21.71 -11.04
C THR A 310 -4.66 21.25 -9.71
N GLU A 311 -5.83 21.74 -9.33
CA GLU A 311 -6.51 21.32 -8.11
C GLU A 311 -6.91 19.82 -8.19
N HIS A 312 -7.34 19.38 -9.36
CA HIS A 312 -7.66 17.96 -9.58
C HIS A 312 -6.40 17.10 -9.56
N ALA A 313 -5.27 17.61 -10.10
CA ALA A 313 -3.98 16.94 -10.04
C ALA A 313 -3.52 16.71 -8.57
N VAL A 314 -3.70 17.72 -7.71
CA VAL A 314 -3.37 17.60 -6.28
C VAL A 314 -4.27 16.56 -5.60
N ARG A 315 -5.58 16.61 -5.83
CA ARG A 315 -6.52 15.62 -5.27
C ARG A 315 -6.25 14.20 -5.76
N GLY A 316 -5.91 14.03 -7.03
CA GLY A 316 -5.56 12.71 -7.57
C GLY A 316 -4.29 12.15 -6.95
N ARG A 317 -3.28 12.99 -6.76
CA ARG A 317 -2.04 12.62 -6.05
C ARG A 317 -2.35 12.17 -4.61
N GLU A 318 -3.11 12.97 -3.88
CA GLU A 318 -3.52 12.66 -2.51
C GLU A 318 -4.31 11.35 -2.46
N THR A 319 -5.28 11.15 -3.35
CA THR A 319 -6.05 9.89 -3.44
C THR A 319 -5.14 8.69 -3.65
N LEU A 320 -4.22 8.73 -4.63
CA LEU A 320 -3.30 7.62 -4.92
C LEU A 320 -2.32 7.35 -3.78
N ALA A 321 -1.95 8.39 -3.03
CA ALA A 321 -0.99 8.28 -1.95
C ALA A 321 -1.62 7.80 -0.64
N THR A 322 -2.78 8.34 -0.26
CA THR A 322 -3.29 8.23 1.12
C THR A 322 -4.67 7.58 1.26
N ASP A 323 -5.37 7.30 0.13
CA ASP A 323 -6.68 6.65 0.23
C ASP A 323 -6.54 5.23 0.80
N HIS A 324 -7.30 4.94 1.85
CA HIS A 324 -7.27 3.66 2.54
C HIS A 324 -7.58 2.46 1.62
N ALA A 325 -8.39 2.66 0.58
CA ALA A 325 -8.67 1.62 -0.41
C ALA A 325 -7.44 1.22 -1.25
N LEU A 326 -6.41 2.05 -1.27
CA LEU A 326 -5.15 1.84 -2.00
C LEU A 326 -3.96 1.67 -1.05
N ALA A 327 -4.22 1.31 0.21
CA ALA A 327 -3.17 1.08 1.21
C ALA A 327 -2.16 0.03 0.73
N PRO A 328 -0.88 0.10 1.16
CA PRO A 328 0.15 -0.88 0.78
C PRO A 328 -0.08 -2.27 1.38
N THR A 329 -0.96 -2.38 2.37
CA THR A 329 -1.32 -3.65 3.02
C THR A 329 -2.67 -4.17 2.52
N PRO A 330 -2.84 -5.51 2.39
CA PRO A 330 -4.09 -6.09 1.95
C PRO A 330 -5.23 -5.78 2.93
N PRO A 331 -6.45 -5.52 2.42
CA PRO A 331 -7.62 -5.31 3.26
C PRO A 331 -8.02 -6.60 3.99
N GLU A 332 -8.46 -6.46 5.24
CA GLU A 332 -8.99 -7.58 6.04
C GLU A 332 -10.50 -7.82 5.79
N GLU A 333 -11.19 -6.81 5.25
CA GLU A 333 -12.63 -6.83 5.06
C GLU A 333 -13.04 -7.64 3.84
N SER A 334 -14.25 -8.21 3.90
CA SER A 334 -14.80 -9.01 2.82
C SER A 334 -15.23 -8.14 1.63
N PHE A 335 -14.82 -8.53 0.44
CA PHE A 335 -15.23 -7.88 -0.80
C PHE A 335 -16.55 -8.46 -1.33
N TYR A 336 -17.48 -7.58 -1.73
CA TYR A 336 -18.78 -7.94 -2.31
C TYR A 336 -18.88 -7.53 -3.78
N PRO A 337 -18.52 -8.42 -4.73
CA PRO A 337 -18.38 -8.11 -6.15
C PRO A 337 -19.60 -7.48 -6.82
N SER A 338 -20.81 -8.01 -6.54
CA SER A 338 -22.05 -7.54 -7.16
C SER A 338 -22.45 -6.14 -6.67
N LEU A 339 -22.20 -5.85 -5.40
CA LEU A 339 -22.49 -4.54 -4.80
C LEU A 339 -21.55 -3.48 -5.36
N TRP A 340 -20.25 -3.81 -5.41
CA TRP A 340 -19.23 -2.95 -5.97
C TRP A 340 -19.54 -2.59 -7.44
N LEU A 341 -19.76 -3.57 -8.32
CA LEU A 341 -20.04 -3.33 -9.73
C LEU A 341 -21.28 -2.46 -9.94
N ARG A 342 -22.33 -2.68 -9.14
CA ARG A 342 -23.55 -1.87 -9.21
C ARG A 342 -23.31 -0.40 -8.82
N ARG A 343 -22.47 -0.15 -7.81
CA ARG A 343 -22.08 1.22 -7.39
C ARG A 343 -21.20 1.87 -8.46
N PHE A 344 -20.19 1.17 -8.96
CA PHE A 344 -19.28 1.67 -9.98
C PHE A 344 -20.01 2.07 -11.25
N ARG A 345 -20.92 1.23 -11.76
CA ARG A 345 -21.73 1.52 -12.95
C ARG A 345 -22.61 2.77 -12.84
N ARG A 346 -23.00 3.17 -11.65
CA ARG A 346 -23.81 4.39 -11.45
C ARG A 346 -22.97 5.65 -11.47
N ARG A 347 -21.66 5.54 -11.26
CA ARG A 347 -20.73 6.67 -11.13
C ARG A 347 -19.94 6.90 -12.42
N ILE A 348 -19.58 5.83 -13.12
CA ILE A 348 -18.78 5.93 -14.33
C ILE A 348 -19.56 6.64 -15.45
N PRO A 349 -18.98 7.68 -16.10
CA PRO A 349 -19.59 8.31 -17.26
C PRO A 349 -19.74 7.32 -18.43
N ALA A 350 -20.82 7.45 -19.20
CA ALA A 350 -21.13 6.50 -20.28
C ALA A 350 -20.08 6.47 -21.41
N ASP A 351 -19.38 7.57 -21.62
CA ASP A 351 -18.31 7.75 -22.61
C ASP A 351 -16.91 7.48 -22.06
N ALA A 352 -16.81 7.07 -20.79
CA ALA A 352 -15.54 6.88 -20.13
C ALA A 352 -14.81 5.64 -20.70
N GLN A 353 -13.52 5.83 -20.91
CA GLN A 353 -12.55 4.74 -21.16
C GLN A 353 -12.00 4.25 -19.82
N VAL A 354 -11.72 2.98 -19.72
CA VAL A 354 -11.22 2.37 -18.48
C VAL A 354 -9.84 1.80 -18.68
N LEU A 355 -8.89 2.27 -17.90
CA LEU A 355 -7.57 1.66 -17.75
C LEU A 355 -7.60 0.81 -16.47
N LEU A 356 -7.71 -0.50 -16.62
CA LEU A 356 -7.77 -1.44 -15.51
C LEU A 356 -6.37 -1.95 -15.17
N PHE A 357 -5.91 -1.60 -13.96
CA PHE A 357 -4.64 -2.08 -13.39
C PHE A 357 -4.90 -3.30 -12.52
N SER A 358 -4.38 -4.45 -12.88
CA SER A 358 -4.55 -5.69 -12.11
C SER A 358 -3.50 -6.74 -12.48
N PRO A 359 -2.94 -7.49 -11.50
CA PRO A 359 -2.04 -8.62 -11.79
C PRO A 359 -2.74 -9.80 -12.47
N LEU A 360 -4.08 -9.80 -12.52
CA LEU A 360 -4.89 -10.88 -13.08
C LEU A 360 -4.67 -12.24 -12.38
N ASN A 361 -4.45 -12.24 -11.07
CA ASN A 361 -4.22 -13.47 -10.30
C ASN A 361 -5.42 -14.39 -10.23
N ASP A 362 -6.63 -13.83 -10.37
CA ASP A 362 -7.88 -14.57 -10.41
C ASP A 362 -8.72 -14.17 -11.64
N ARG A 363 -9.88 -14.80 -11.79
CA ARG A 363 -10.78 -14.55 -12.94
C ARG A 363 -11.63 -13.30 -12.81
N TYR A 364 -11.69 -12.69 -11.63
CA TYR A 364 -12.63 -11.58 -11.39
C TYR A 364 -12.28 -10.32 -12.20
N PRO A 365 -11.04 -9.81 -12.21
CA PRO A 365 -10.71 -8.61 -12.99
C PRO A 365 -10.92 -8.80 -14.50
N ALA A 366 -10.59 -9.99 -15.03
CA ALA A 366 -10.86 -10.32 -16.42
C ALA A 366 -12.37 -10.33 -16.72
N SER A 367 -13.19 -10.78 -15.77
CA SER A 367 -14.66 -10.73 -15.91
C SER A 367 -15.19 -9.30 -15.87
N ILE A 368 -14.61 -8.42 -15.05
CA ILE A 368 -14.97 -7.00 -14.98
C ILE A 368 -14.59 -6.30 -16.28
N ALA A 369 -13.38 -6.52 -16.82
CA ALA A 369 -12.95 -5.96 -18.09
C ALA A 369 -13.95 -6.28 -19.22
N ARG A 370 -14.33 -7.56 -19.36
CA ARG A 370 -15.33 -8.00 -20.37
C ARG A 370 -16.72 -7.40 -20.16
N ARG A 371 -17.15 -7.24 -18.91
CA ARG A 371 -18.45 -6.63 -18.61
C ARG A 371 -18.47 -5.14 -18.94
N LEU A 372 -17.39 -4.43 -18.63
CA LEU A 372 -17.29 -3.00 -18.95
C LEU A 372 -17.23 -2.78 -20.46
N ASP A 373 -16.49 -3.62 -21.20
CA ASP A 373 -16.46 -3.62 -22.65
C ASP A 373 -17.86 -3.90 -23.23
N ALA A 374 -18.57 -4.90 -22.72
CA ALA A 374 -19.95 -5.19 -23.12
C ALA A 374 -20.96 -4.05 -22.77
N TYR A 375 -20.64 -3.19 -21.83
CA TYR A 375 -21.42 -1.98 -21.54
C TYR A 375 -21.05 -0.79 -22.44
N GLY A 376 -20.10 -0.96 -23.35
CA GLY A 376 -19.70 0.04 -24.34
C GLY A 376 -18.51 0.91 -23.92
N HIS A 377 -17.85 0.60 -22.82
CA HIS A 377 -16.61 1.28 -22.43
C HIS A 377 -15.41 0.70 -23.20
N LEU A 378 -14.52 1.56 -23.67
CA LEU A 378 -13.21 1.09 -24.15
C LEU A 378 -12.37 0.69 -22.96
N VAL A 379 -12.01 -0.60 -22.86
CA VAL A 379 -11.23 -1.13 -21.75
C VAL A 379 -9.82 -1.49 -22.23
N THR A 380 -8.83 -1.01 -21.52
CA THR A 380 -7.44 -1.46 -21.65
C THR A 380 -6.99 -2.02 -20.31
N VAL A 381 -6.48 -3.25 -20.33
CA VAL A 381 -5.95 -3.91 -19.11
C VAL A 381 -4.45 -3.70 -19.06
N LEU A 382 -4.00 -3.22 -17.92
CA LEU A 382 -2.60 -2.95 -17.60
C LEU A 382 -2.22 -3.91 -16.47
N SER A 383 -1.32 -4.86 -16.76
CA SER A 383 -1.03 -5.96 -15.83
C SER A 383 0.44 -5.98 -15.42
N PRO A 384 0.75 -5.68 -14.15
CA PRO A 384 2.08 -5.93 -13.60
C PRO A 384 2.34 -7.43 -13.56
N ASP A 385 3.53 -7.84 -13.96
CA ASP A 385 3.91 -9.25 -13.87
C ASP A 385 4.52 -9.56 -12.50
N ALA A 386 3.68 -10.02 -11.58
CA ALA A 386 4.09 -10.46 -10.26
C ALA A 386 4.59 -11.93 -10.24
N THR A 387 4.63 -12.61 -11.40
CA THR A 387 5.10 -14.00 -11.53
C THR A 387 6.55 -14.09 -12.05
N ALA A 388 7.10 -12.99 -12.58
CA ALA A 388 8.47 -12.92 -13.04
C ALA A 388 9.42 -12.97 -11.85
N THR A 389 10.07 -14.11 -11.63
CA THR A 389 11.26 -14.17 -10.77
C THR A 389 12.37 -13.44 -11.48
N GLY A 390 12.95 -12.41 -10.84
CA GLY A 390 14.02 -11.61 -11.41
C GLY A 390 15.13 -12.48 -11.98
N SER A 391 15.19 -12.54 -13.28
CA SER A 391 16.37 -13.05 -14.00
C SER A 391 17.44 -11.98 -13.87
N SER A 392 18.31 -12.09 -12.85
CA SER A 392 19.55 -11.33 -12.76
C SER A 392 20.43 -11.71 -13.95
N ALA A 393 20.25 -10.98 -15.06
CA ALA A 393 21.03 -11.12 -16.27
C ALA A 393 22.46 -10.53 -16.15
N ASP A 394 23.02 -10.39 -14.93
CA ASP A 394 24.35 -9.85 -14.69
C ASP A 394 25.23 -10.79 -13.83
N ALA A 395 25.17 -12.10 -14.07
CA ALA A 395 26.14 -13.05 -13.52
C ALA A 395 26.71 -13.94 -14.62
N GLU A 396 27.37 -13.35 -15.62
CA GLU A 396 28.33 -14.11 -16.46
C GLU A 396 29.68 -14.19 -15.71
N GLY A 397 29.83 -15.23 -14.92
CA GLY A 397 31.09 -15.76 -14.46
C GLY A 397 31.17 -17.25 -14.81
N PRO A 398 32.14 -17.74 -15.61
CA PRO A 398 32.25 -19.16 -15.91
C PRO A 398 32.90 -19.89 -14.74
N GLY A 399 32.17 -20.71 -14.05
CA GLY A 399 32.78 -21.64 -13.11
C GLY A 399 31.92 -22.08 -11.95
N THR A 400 31.59 -23.34 -11.98
CA THR A 400 30.95 -24.23 -10.99
C THR A 400 29.45 -24.45 -11.19
N ALA A 401 29.15 -25.47 -11.97
CA ALA A 401 27.86 -26.16 -11.95
C ALA A 401 27.66 -26.77 -10.54
N SER A 402 26.94 -26.08 -9.68
CA SER A 402 26.28 -26.69 -8.53
C SER A 402 24.85 -26.99 -8.91
N GLU A 403 24.53 -28.27 -8.98
CA GLU A 403 23.18 -28.84 -9.07
C GLU A 403 22.37 -28.45 -7.83
N GLN A 404 21.91 -27.20 -7.77
CA GLN A 404 20.87 -26.77 -6.86
C GLN A 404 19.83 -26.03 -7.68
N GLY A 405 18.87 -26.82 -8.13
CA GLY A 405 17.46 -26.55 -8.30
C GLY A 405 17.09 -25.24 -8.96
N ASP A 406 16.77 -25.32 -10.20
CA ASP A 406 15.82 -24.51 -10.98
C ASP A 406 14.54 -24.26 -10.15
N GLY A 407 14.61 -23.29 -9.21
CA GLY A 407 13.71 -23.23 -8.06
C GLY A 407 12.43 -22.41 -8.27
N VAL A 408 11.92 -22.25 -9.50
CA VAL A 408 10.53 -21.78 -9.66
C VAL A 408 9.61 -22.92 -9.23
N GLY A 409 9.01 -22.77 -8.05
CA GLY A 409 8.13 -23.79 -7.46
C GLY A 409 7.00 -24.18 -8.44
N ALA A 410 6.58 -25.44 -8.41
CA ALA A 410 5.47 -25.92 -9.27
C ALA A 410 4.21 -25.06 -9.13
N GLY A 411 3.97 -24.49 -7.93
CA GLY A 411 2.87 -23.56 -7.68
C GLY A 411 3.00 -22.24 -8.44
N GLN A 412 4.20 -21.65 -8.49
CA GLN A 412 4.44 -20.42 -9.24
C GLN A 412 4.28 -20.62 -10.76
N ARG A 413 4.73 -21.76 -11.28
CA ARG A 413 4.50 -22.13 -12.69
C ARG A 413 3.02 -22.27 -13.02
N LEU A 414 2.24 -22.84 -12.12
CA LEU A 414 0.79 -22.98 -12.30
C LEU A 414 0.12 -21.61 -12.33
N VAL A 415 0.44 -20.72 -11.38
CA VAL A 415 -0.10 -19.36 -11.32
C VAL A 415 0.26 -18.58 -12.59
N ALA A 416 1.50 -18.69 -13.09
CA ALA A 416 1.92 -18.06 -14.32
C ALA A 416 1.13 -18.58 -15.53
N LEU A 417 0.93 -19.90 -15.66
CA LEU A 417 0.14 -20.50 -16.73
C LEU A 417 -1.33 -20.06 -16.71
N GLU A 418 -1.94 -20.02 -15.53
CA GLU A 418 -3.32 -19.55 -15.37
C GLU A 418 -3.47 -18.06 -15.69
N ARG A 419 -2.46 -17.24 -15.31
CA ARG A 419 -2.42 -15.83 -15.68
C ARG A 419 -2.31 -15.67 -17.20
N ASP A 420 -1.44 -16.42 -17.86
CA ASP A 420 -1.27 -16.41 -19.32
C ASP A 420 -2.56 -16.81 -20.06
N GLU A 421 -3.32 -17.75 -19.51
CA GLU A 421 -4.64 -18.11 -20.06
C GLU A 421 -5.59 -16.92 -20.01
N ARG A 422 -5.69 -16.24 -18.85
CA ARG A 422 -6.56 -15.05 -18.67
C ARG A 422 -6.17 -13.91 -19.62
N LEU A 423 -4.86 -13.68 -19.82
CA LEU A 423 -4.36 -12.68 -20.76
C LEU A 423 -4.73 -13.02 -22.21
N ARG A 424 -4.58 -14.30 -22.61
CA ARG A 424 -5.01 -14.76 -23.95
C ARG A 424 -6.51 -14.62 -24.15
N ASP A 425 -7.31 -14.97 -23.18
CA ASP A 425 -8.77 -14.82 -23.20
C ASP A 425 -9.23 -13.37 -23.36
N LEU A 426 -8.57 -12.43 -22.70
CA LEU A 426 -8.84 -11.00 -22.85
C LEU A 426 -8.50 -10.50 -24.25
N ARG A 427 -7.33 -10.91 -24.78
CA ARG A 427 -6.91 -10.56 -26.15
C ARG A 427 -7.83 -11.17 -27.20
N ALA A 428 -8.28 -12.42 -27.00
CA ALA A 428 -9.24 -13.09 -27.87
C ALA A 428 -10.61 -12.40 -27.86
N ALA A 429 -10.99 -11.79 -26.74
CA ALA A 429 -12.19 -10.95 -26.63
C ALA A 429 -12.04 -9.55 -27.26
N GLY A 430 -10.87 -9.21 -27.82
CA GLY A 430 -10.60 -7.90 -28.42
C GLY A 430 -10.19 -6.82 -27.41
N ILE A 431 -10.00 -7.16 -26.15
CA ILE A 431 -9.57 -6.22 -25.11
C ILE A 431 -8.06 -6.03 -25.22
N ARG A 432 -7.63 -4.77 -25.21
CA ARG A 432 -6.20 -4.43 -25.21
C ARG A 432 -5.56 -4.80 -23.89
N VAL A 433 -4.42 -5.47 -23.94
CA VAL A 433 -3.67 -5.88 -22.76
C VAL A 433 -2.22 -5.47 -22.90
N LEU A 434 -1.74 -4.69 -21.96
CA LEU A 434 -0.34 -4.33 -21.75
C LEU A 434 0.19 -5.03 -20.51
N GLU A 435 1.30 -5.70 -20.65
CA GLU A 435 2.04 -6.31 -19.55
C GLU A 435 3.34 -5.57 -19.32
N TRP A 436 3.70 -5.41 -18.05
CA TRP A 436 5.04 -4.98 -17.65
C TRP A 436 5.52 -5.81 -16.46
N GLY A 437 6.80 -6.12 -16.41
CA GLY A 437 7.48 -6.85 -15.36
C GLY A 437 8.83 -6.16 -15.11
N ASP A 438 9.93 -6.79 -15.50
CA ASP A 438 11.30 -6.25 -15.36
C ASP A 438 11.51 -4.88 -16.04
N ARG A 439 10.63 -4.51 -16.96
CA ARG A 439 10.68 -3.20 -17.64
C ARG A 439 9.81 -2.19 -16.87
N SER A 440 10.28 -0.95 -16.83
CA SER A 440 9.45 0.13 -16.28
C SER A 440 8.15 0.30 -17.07
N PHE A 441 7.08 0.70 -16.40
CA PHE A 441 5.77 0.97 -17.03
C PHE A 441 5.87 1.94 -18.24
N PRO A 442 6.63 3.06 -18.17
CA PRO A 442 6.83 3.94 -19.32
C PRO A 442 7.43 3.24 -20.55
N ALA A 443 8.41 2.37 -20.35
CA ALA A 443 9.03 1.63 -21.43
C ALA A 443 8.05 0.62 -22.09
N ALA A 444 7.20 -0.01 -21.27
CA ALA A 444 6.16 -0.92 -21.77
C ALA A 444 5.12 -0.18 -22.61
N VAL A 445 4.65 0.99 -22.15
CA VAL A 445 3.70 1.85 -22.87
C VAL A 445 4.28 2.32 -24.20
N ALA A 446 5.53 2.79 -24.22
CA ALA A 446 6.21 3.24 -25.44
C ALA A 446 6.33 2.12 -26.48
N ASN A 447 6.58 0.89 -26.04
CA ASN A 447 6.62 -0.29 -26.93
C ASN A 447 5.24 -0.67 -27.48
N ALA A 448 4.22 -0.61 -26.65
CA ALA A 448 2.84 -0.92 -27.05
C ALA A 448 2.29 0.13 -28.03
N GLY A 449 2.57 1.41 -27.81
CA GLY A 449 2.18 2.51 -28.69
C GLY A 449 2.67 2.29 -30.13
N ARG A 450 3.89 1.80 -30.31
CA ARG A 450 4.45 1.45 -31.62
C ARG A 450 3.76 0.26 -32.30
N ARG A 451 3.20 -0.66 -31.54
CA ARG A 451 2.48 -1.84 -32.08
C ARG A 451 1.03 -1.53 -32.43
N TRP A 452 0.39 -0.62 -31.69
CA TRP A 452 -1.02 -0.29 -31.88
C TRP A 452 -1.26 0.89 -32.82
N SER A 453 -0.22 1.62 -33.21
CA SER A 453 -0.26 2.67 -34.25
C SER A 453 -0.05 2.14 -35.68
N ARG A 454 0.18 0.84 -35.84
CA ARG A 454 0.23 0.13 -37.13
C ARG A 454 -1.10 -0.58 -37.40
#